data_5223ff9a9f54e1e5f85ff357580f486f
#
_entry.id   5223ff9a9f54e1e5f85ff357580f486f
#
_cell.length_a   1.000
_cell.length_b   1.000
_cell.length_c   1.000
_cell.angle_alpha   90.00
_cell.angle_beta   90.00
_cell.angle_gamma   90.00
#
_symmetry.space_group_name_H-M   'P 1'
#
loop_
_entity.id
_entity.type
_entity.pdbx_description
1 polymer ?
#
loop_
_entity_poly.entity_id
_entity_poly.type
_entity_poly.pdbx_seq_one_letter_code
_entity_poly.pdbx_strand_id
1 'polypeptide(L)'
;VGMSFRIGITGVPGVGKSTFIETLGLKAIEAGHRVAVLTVDPTSVVSGGSILGDKTRMEKLSSHANAFVRPSPSGGTPGGVARRTRESIYLCEAAGYDYVIVETVGVGQSELRVAQMTDFFLLLILPASGDELQGIKRGVMELADLILVNKADDDLQNAARRTVSSYTQAVRLMQPRVGGWQVPVLAVSALRDQGISETLDILDKFQIQYMEPGLTEEYRAEQSRHWLRQEVSDGLID
;
A
#
# COMPACT_ATOMS: atom_id res chain seq x y z
N VAL A 1 3.81 19.12 11.47
CA VAL A 1 3.55 18.41 10.20
C VAL A 1 2.19 17.77 10.38
N GLY A 2 1.29 17.86 9.38
CA GLY A 2 -0.06 17.31 9.47
C GLY A 2 -0.06 15.80 9.72
N MET A 3 -1.16 15.30 10.26
CA MET A 3 -1.37 13.87 10.50
C MET A 3 -2.12 13.28 9.29
N SER A 4 -1.38 12.65 8.36
CA SER A 4 -2.02 11.86 7.30
C SER A 4 -2.21 10.42 7.74
N PHE A 5 -3.11 9.68 7.10
CA PHE A 5 -3.14 8.21 7.14
C PHE A 5 -2.28 7.66 6.01
N ARG A 6 -1.18 6.98 6.35
CA ARG A 6 -0.21 6.44 5.40
C ARG A 6 -0.54 5.00 5.09
N ILE A 7 -0.89 4.71 3.83
CA ILE A 7 -1.35 3.39 3.38
C ILE A 7 -0.33 2.82 2.41
N GLY A 8 0.34 1.73 2.77
CA GLY A 8 1.18 0.95 1.87
C GLY A 8 0.34 -0.02 1.05
N ILE A 9 0.55 -0.09 -0.26
CA ILE A 9 -0.14 -1.03 -1.14
C ILE A 9 0.88 -1.83 -1.93
N THR A 10 0.77 -3.16 -1.84
CA THR A 10 1.59 -4.10 -2.59
C THR A 10 0.77 -5.19 -3.26
N GLY A 11 1.42 -5.95 -4.11
CA GLY A 11 0.83 -7.08 -4.84
C GLY A 11 1.63 -7.38 -6.11
N VAL A 12 1.50 -8.57 -6.63
CA VAL A 12 2.22 -9.02 -7.82
C VAL A 12 1.95 -8.13 -9.04
N PRO A 13 2.87 -8.06 -10.01
CA PRO A 13 2.60 -7.40 -11.28
C PRO A 13 1.33 -7.96 -11.93
N GLY A 14 0.50 -7.07 -12.50
CA GLY A 14 -0.76 -7.47 -13.14
C GLY A 14 -1.94 -7.72 -12.19
N VAL A 15 -1.79 -7.63 -10.87
CA VAL A 15 -2.90 -7.78 -9.91
C VAL A 15 -3.95 -6.66 -10.00
N GLY A 16 -3.63 -5.53 -10.64
CA GLY A 16 -4.53 -4.38 -10.80
C GLY A 16 -4.36 -3.31 -9.74
N LYS A 17 -3.13 -3.13 -9.19
CA LYS A 17 -2.83 -2.10 -8.18
C LYS A 17 -3.26 -0.70 -8.61
N SER A 18 -2.83 -0.25 -9.77
CA SER A 18 -3.11 1.12 -10.23
C SER A 18 -4.62 1.37 -10.43
N THR A 19 -5.37 0.39 -10.96
CA THR A 19 -6.83 0.47 -11.07
C THR A 19 -7.49 0.52 -9.70
N PHE A 20 -7.01 -0.29 -8.76
CA PHE A 20 -7.51 -0.30 -7.39
C PHE A 20 -7.23 1.03 -6.68
N ILE A 21 -6.02 1.56 -6.79
CA ILE A 21 -5.63 2.84 -6.20
C ILE A 21 -6.45 3.99 -6.79
N GLU A 22 -6.68 3.98 -8.10
CA GLU A 22 -7.53 4.99 -8.74
C GLU A 22 -8.95 4.96 -8.20
N THR A 23 -9.58 3.78 -8.14
CA THR A 23 -10.96 3.63 -7.66
C THR A 23 -11.07 3.97 -6.17
N LEU A 24 -10.15 3.46 -5.34
CA LEU A 24 -10.10 3.77 -3.90
C LEU A 24 -9.87 5.26 -3.65
N GLY A 25 -8.92 5.87 -4.38
CA GLY A 25 -8.58 7.28 -4.23
C GLY A 25 -9.73 8.20 -4.61
N LEU A 26 -10.46 7.89 -5.70
CA LEU A 26 -11.64 8.66 -6.08
C LEU A 26 -12.75 8.55 -5.03
N LYS A 27 -13.00 7.34 -4.48
CA LYS A 27 -13.96 7.17 -3.38
C LYS A 27 -13.56 7.91 -2.11
N ALA A 28 -12.28 7.88 -1.76
CA ALA A 28 -11.78 8.64 -0.61
C ALA A 28 -12.00 10.16 -0.82
N ILE A 29 -11.81 10.66 -2.04
CA ILE A 29 -12.07 12.07 -2.37
C ILE A 29 -13.57 12.40 -2.29
N GLU A 30 -14.46 11.50 -2.75
CA GLU A 30 -15.90 11.63 -2.59
C GLU A 30 -16.32 11.67 -1.10
N ALA A 31 -15.60 10.98 -0.23
CA ALA A 31 -15.77 11.03 1.22
C ALA A 31 -15.16 12.29 1.87
N GLY A 32 -14.53 13.18 1.08
CA GLY A 32 -14.00 14.46 1.55
C GLY A 32 -12.49 14.52 1.80
N HIS A 33 -11.75 13.43 1.49
CA HIS A 33 -10.30 13.35 1.68
C HIS A 33 -9.50 14.02 0.54
N ARG A 34 -8.26 14.38 0.86
CA ARG A 34 -7.23 14.76 -0.11
C ARG A 34 -6.20 13.66 -0.21
N VAL A 35 -6.03 13.10 -1.40
CA VAL A 35 -5.28 11.87 -1.63
C VAL A 35 -3.95 12.14 -2.34
N ALA A 36 -2.83 11.71 -1.76
CA ALA A 36 -1.55 11.66 -2.45
C ALA A 36 -1.17 10.20 -2.75
N VAL A 37 -0.68 9.93 -3.96
CA VAL A 37 -0.17 8.61 -4.39
C VAL A 37 1.29 8.73 -4.76
N LEU A 38 2.13 7.95 -4.09
CA LEU A 38 3.58 7.85 -4.31
C LEU A 38 3.89 6.43 -4.79
N THR A 39 4.36 6.28 -6.02
CA THR A 39 4.76 4.97 -6.55
C THR A 39 6.25 4.74 -6.35
N VAL A 40 6.63 3.62 -5.73
CA VAL A 40 8.02 3.24 -5.47
C VAL A 40 8.47 2.24 -6.51
N ASP A 41 9.23 2.70 -7.51
CA ASP A 41 9.80 1.84 -8.55
C ASP A 41 11.34 1.74 -8.40
N PRO A 42 11.88 0.60 -7.95
CA PRO A 42 13.32 0.41 -7.83
C PRO A 42 14.03 0.25 -9.18
N THR A 43 13.32 0.07 -10.29
CA THR A 43 13.91 -0.27 -11.61
C THR A 43 14.12 0.93 -12.53
N SER A 44 13.60 2.12 -12.22
CA SER A 44 13.62 3.28 -13.13
C SER A 44 14.94 4.02 -13.24
N VAL A 45 16.04 3.48 -12.68
CA VAL A 45 17.39 4.09 -12.75
C VAL A 45 17.90 4.18 -14.19
N VAL A 46 17.51 3.27 -15.06
CA VAL A 46 18.10 3.11 -16.40
C VAL A 46 17.28 3.77 -17.51
N SER A 47 15.98 3.95 -17.35
CA SER A 47 15.12 4.29 -18.50
C SER A 47 14.51 5.69 -18.49
N GLY A 48 14.52 6.44 -17.39
CA GLY A 48 13.89 7.79 -17.33
C GLY A 48 12.38 7.80 -17.69
N GLY A 49 11.81 6.63 -17.97
CA GLY A 49 10.53 6.47 -18.67
C GLY A 49 9.30 6.23 -17.78
N SER A 50 9.47 6.08 -16.47
CA SER A 50 8.34 5.76 -15.55
C SER A 50 7.37 6.95 -15.33
N ILE A 51 7.83 8.18 -15.51
CA ILE A 51 7.05 9.39 -15.16
C ILE A 51 5.74 9.50 -15.96
N LEU A 52 5.71 9.05 -17.19
CA LEU A 52 4.51 9.08 -18.04
C LEU A 52 3.60 7.85 -17.85
N GLY A 53 4.16 6.68 -17.59
CA GLY A 53 3.43 5.42 -17.48
C GLY A 53 2.46 5.35 -16.30
N ASP A 54 2.81 5.92 -15.15
CA ASP A 54 1.97 5.84 -13.95
C ASP A 54 0.84 6.87 -13.98
N LYS A 55 1.06 8.06 -14.55
CA LYS A 55 0.00 9.05 -14.78
C LYS A 55 -1.05 8.57 -15.76
N THR A 56 -0.65 7.83 -16.80
CA THR A 56 -1.59 7.25 -17.79
C THR A 56 -2.38 6.08 -17.23
N ARG A 57 -1.90 5.40 -16.17
CA ARG A 57 -2.62 4.30 -15.52
C ARG A 57 -3.66 4.74 -14.50
N MET A 58 -3.54 5.96 -13.95
CA MET A 58 -4.44 6.57 -12.97
C MET A 58 -4.90 7.94 -13.46
N GLU A 59 -5.44 8.00 -14.68
CA GLU A 59 -5.73 9.24 -15.39
C GLU A 59 -6.79 10.08 -14.69
N LYS A 60 -7.88 9.45 -14.23
CA LYS A 60 -8.97 10.14 -13.53
C LYS A 60 -8.50 10.70 -12.20
N LEU A 61 -7.75 9.91 -11.43
CA LEU A 61 -7.24 10.35 -10.14
C LEU A 61 -6.18 11.44 -10.32
N SER A 62 -5.25 11.29 -11.26
CA SER A 62 -4.15 12.25 -11.48
C SER A 62 -4.63 13.63 -11.97
N SER A 63 -5.82 13.71 -12.56
CA SER A 63 -6.44 14.99 -13.00
C SER A 63 -7.35 15.62 -11.96
N HIS A 64 -7.60 14.96 -10.83
CA HIS A 64 -8.52 15.48 -9.81
C HIS A 64 -7.85 16.54 -8.92
N ALA A 65 -8.55 17.65 -8.64
CA ALA A 65 -8.02 18.78 -7.87
C ALA A 65 -7.58 18.41 -6.44
N ASN A 66 -8.21 17.40 -5.83
CA ASN A 66 -7.91 16.91 -4.49
C ASN A 66 -6.95 15.71 -4.50
N ALA A 67 -6.32 15.41 -5.65
CA ALA A 67 -5.37 14.32 -5.77
C ALA A 67 -3.98 14.82 -6.20
N PHE A 68 -2.95 14.09 -5.77
CA PHE A 68 -1.58 14.25 -6.21
C PHE A 68 -0.98 12.88 -6.51
N VAL A 69 -0.63 12.62 -7.75
CA VAL A 69 -0.01 11.37 -8.18
C VAL A 69 1.42 11.62 -8.63
N ARG A 70 2.38 11.03 -7.95
CA ARG A 70 3.80 11.17 -8.26
C ARG A 70 4.51 9.82 -8.30
N PRO A 71 5.15 9.47 -9.42
CA PRO A 71 6.15 8.43 -9.43
C PRO A 71 7.36 8.88 -8.60
N SER A 72 7.82 8.05 -7.67
CA SER A 72 9.08 8.29 -6.94
C SER A 72 10.23 7.81 -7.82
N PRO A 73 11.09 8.70 -8.30
CA PRO A 73 12.25 8.29 -9.08
C PRO A 73 13.17 7.46 -8.20
N SER A 74 13.51 6.25 -8.65
CA SER A 74 14.55 5.43 -8.07
C SER A 74 15.89 6.10 -8.33
N GLY A 75 16.48 6.72 -7.34
CA GLY A 75 17.83 7.28 -7.44
C GLY A 75 18.89 6.25 -7.11
N GLY A 76 19.24 5.38 -8.05
CA GLY A 76 20.49 4.62 -8.09
C GLY A 76 20.81 3.62 -6.98
N THR A 77 20.41 3.84 -5.74
CA THR A 77 20.67 2.94 -4.63
C THR A 77 19.36 2.52 -3.95
N PRO A 78 19.21 1.26 -3.52
CA PRO A 78 18.01 0.77 -2.85
C PRO A 78 17.63 1.58 -1.59
N GLY A 79 18.61 2.11 -0.85
CA GLY A 79 18.40 3.00 0.30
C GLY A 79 17.85 4.39 -0.10
N GLY A 80 18.35 4.96 -1.20
CA GLY A 80 17.96 6.28 -1.68
C GLY A 80 16.49 6.39 -2.08
N VAL A 81 15.86 5.33 -2.61
CA VAL A 81 14.42 5.29 -2.94
C VAL A 81 13.58 5.42 -1.68
N ALA A 82 13.87 4.64 -0.65
CA ALA A 82 13.11 4.66 0.60
C ALA A 82 13.21 6.03 1.29
N ARG A 83 14.39 6.66 1.27
CA ARG A 83 14.61 8.01 1.81
C ARG A 83 13.76 9.05 1.09
N ARG A 84 13.83 9.10 -0.25
CA ARG A 84 13.06 10.07 -1.05
C ARG A 84 11.56 9.88 -0.93
N THR A 85 11.09 8.64 -0.82
CA THR A 85 9.68 8.35 -0.60
C THR A 85 9.22 8.89 0.74
N ARG A 86 10.01 8.71 1.80
CA ARG A 86 9.69 9.25 3.13
C ARG A 86 9.68 10.78 3.15
N GLU A 87 10.65 11.42 2.54
CA GLU A 87 10.69 12.88 2.37
C GLU A 87 9.44 13.36 1.61
N SER A 88 9.01 12.62 0.57
CA SER A 88 7.79 12.93 -0.20
C SER A 88 6.52 12.77 0.65
N ILE A 89 6.45 11.77 1.54
CA ILE A 89 5.32 11.63 2.49
C ILE A 89 5.20 12.90 3.35
N TYR A 90 6.29 13.36 3.96
CA TYR A 90 6.28 14.58 4.78
C TYR A 90 5.87 15.83 3.98
N LEU A 91 6.28 15.94 2.73
CA LEU A 91 5.86 17.04 1.85
C LEU A 91 4.36 16.98 1.53
N CYS A 92 3.81 15.79 1.28
CA CYS A 92 2.37 15.60 1.07
C CYS A 92 1.56 15.96 2.33
N GLU A 93 2.02 15.54 3.51
CA GLU A 93 1.41 15.91 4.79
C GLU A 93 1.44 17.43 5.01
N ALA A 94 2.57 18.08 4.75
CA ALA A 94 2.70 19.53 4.87
C ALA A 94 1.81 20.28 3.86
N ALA A 95 1.54 19.71 2.69
CA ALA A 95 0.62 20.24 1.69
C ALA A 95 -0.86 19.96 2.01
N GLY A 96 -1.16 19.26 3.14
CA GLY A 96 -2.51 19.01 3.61
C GLY A 96 -3.21 17.84 2.95
N TYR A 97 -2.46 16.86 2.42
CA TYR A 97 -3.02 15.56 2.05
C TYR A 97 -3.18 14.71 3.30
N ASP A 98 -4.40 14.21 3.52
CA ASP A 98 -4.75 13.41 4.69
C ASP A 98 -4.72 11.91 4.44
N TYR A 99 -4.79 11.47 3.18
CA TYR A 99 -4.51 10.10 2.73
C TYR A 99 -3.25 10.08 1.88
N VAL A 100 -2.21 9.34 2.32
CA VAL A 100 -0.96 9.18 1.57
C VAL A 100 -0.77 7.71 1.23
N ILE A 101 -1.01 7.35 -0.02
CA ILE A 101 -0.87 5.99 -0.54
C ILE A 101 0.56 5.80 -1.07
N VAL A 102 1.23 4.74 -0.65
CA VAL A 102 2.56 4.35 -1.13
C VAL A 102 2.46 3.01 -1.84
N GLU A 103 2.57 3.01 -3.17
CA GLU A 103 2.49 1.80 -4.00
C GLU A 103 3.87 1.21 -4.25
N THR A 104 4.01 -0.12 -4.11
CA THR A 104 5.19 -0.88 -4.57
C THR A 104 4.96 -1.46 -5.96
N VAL A 105 6.03 -1.68 -6.72
CA VAL A 105 5.92 -2.38 -8.03
C VAL A 105 5.74 -3.89 -7.92
N GLY A 106 5.78 -4.45 -6.69
CA GLY A 106 5.49 -5.87 -6.45
C GLY A 106 6.63 -6.83 -6.76
N VAL A 107 7.86 -6.33 -6.90
CA VAL A 107 9.07 -7.12 -7.11
C VAL A 107 10.20 -6.63 -6.20
N GLY A 108 10.83 -7.55 -5.47
CA GLY A 108 11.98 -7.25 -4.62
C GLY A 108 11.64 -7.13 -3.13
N GLN A 109 12.50 -6.43 -2.38
CA GLN A 109 12.37 -6.20 -0.93
C GLN A 109 11.74 -4.82 -0.61
N SER A 110 11.07 -4.19 -1.58
CA SER A 110 10.41 -2.90 -1.40
C SER A 110 9.20 -2.97 -0.47
N GLU A 111 8.57 -4.15 -0.36
CA GLU A 111 7.39 -4.39 0.46
C GLU A 111 7.67 -4.13 1.95
N LEU A 112 8.75 -4.67 2.48
CA LEU A 112 9.15 -4.45 3.87
C LEU A 112 9.43 -2.97 4.14
N ARG A 113 10.13 -2.30 3.23
CA ARG A 113 10.47 -0.87 3.37
C ARG A 113 9.22 0.01 3.36
N VAL A 114 8.24 -0.31 2.50
CA VAL A 114 6.97 0.42 2.46
C VAL A 114 6.16 0.16 3.73
N ALA A 115 6.07 -1.09 4.20
CA ALA A 115 5.40 -1.41 5.46
C ALA A 115 6.01 -0.67 6.66
N GLN A 116 7.34 -0.42 6.64
CA GLN A 116 8.05 0.31 7.70
C GLN A 116 7.87 1.84 7.67
N MET A 117 7.28 2.40 6.63
CA MET A 117 7.03 3.85 6.52
C MET A 117 5.54 4.21 6.46
N THR A 118 4.66 3.22 6.57
CA THR A 118 3.21 3.38 6.50
C THR A 118 2.53 2.89 7.78
N ASP A 119 1.35 3.44 8.07
CA ASP A 119 0.55 3.10 9.25
C ASP A 119 -0.25 1.82 9.01
N PHE A 120 -0.73 1.64 7.77
CA PHE A 120 -1.52 0.50 7.31
C PHE A 120 -0.90 -0.12 6.06
N PHE A 121 -0.89 -1.46 5.97
CA PHE A 121 -0.29 -2.17 4.83
C PHE A 121 -1.29 -3.13 4.19
N LEU A 122 -1.63 -2.88 2.93
CA LEU A 122 -2.62 -3.59 2.15
C LEU A 122 -1.94 -4.48 1.09
N LEU A 123 -2.29 -5.75 1.08
CA LEU A 123 -1.82 -6.73 0.10
C LEU A 123 -2.93 -7.07 -0.90
N LEU A 124 -2.68 -6.79 -2.18
CA LEU A 124 -3.53 -7.23 -3.30
C LEU A 124 -3.04 -8.57 -3.84
N ILE A 125 -3.94 -9.52 -3.99
CA ILE A 125 -3.68 -10.83 -4.57
C ILE A 125 -4.68 -11.14 -5.70
N LEU A 126 -4.32 -12.11 -6.56
CA LEU A 126 -5.21 -12.62 -7.59
C LEU A 126 -6.04 -13.80 -7.05
N PRO A 127 -7.23 -14.04 -7.62
CA PRO A 127 -7.94 -15.30 -7.43
C PRO A 127 -7.05 -16.46 -7.87
N ALA A 128 -6.73 -17.40 -6.96
CA ALA A 128 -5.87 -18.53 -7.26
C ALA A 128 -6.69 -19.71 -7.79
N SER A 129 -6.20 -20.35 -8.84
CA SER A 129 -6.74 -21.61 -9.37
C SER A 129 -5.81 -22.75 -8.97
N GLY A 130 -5.93 -23.26 -7.72
CA GLY A 130 -5.13 -24.40 -7.26
C GLY A 130 -3.86 -24.03 -6.48
N ASP A 131 -2.70 -24.67 -6.75
CA ASP A 131 -1.45 -24.58 -5.96
C ASP A 131 -0.75 -23.22 -5.93
N GLU A 132 -1.32 -22.17 -6.53
CA GLU A 132 -0.73 -20.83 -6.60
C GLU A 132 -0.72 -20.05 -5.26
N LEU A 133 -1.24 -20.62 -4.18
CA LEU A 133 -1.03 -20.10 -2.80
C LEU A 133 0.45 -19.98 -2.42
N GLN A 134 1.33 -20.68 -3.15
CA GLN A 134 2.78 -20.64 -2.93
C GLN A 134 3.48 -19.43 -3.58
N GLY A 135 2.79 -18.64 -4.41
CA GLY A 135 3.39 -17.50 -5.13
C GLY A 135 3.65 -16.26 -4.27
N ILE A 136 3.01 -16.14 -3.10
CA ILE A 136 3.19 -15.01 -2.20
C ILE A 136 4.14 -15.42 -1.08
N LYS A 137 5.24 -14.69 -0.96
CA LYS A 137 6.21 -14.91 0.12
C LYS A 137 5.50 -14.74 1.47
N ARG A 138 5.59 -15.74 2.34
CA ARG A 138 4.99 -15.73 3.69
C ARG A 138 5.27 -14.43 4.44
N GLY A 139 6.50 -13.89 4.34
CA GLY A 139 6.88 -12.65 4.99
C GLY A 139 6.06 -11.42 4.55
N VAL A 140 5.53 -11.38 3.32
CA VAL A 140 4.68 -10.26 2.87
C VAL A 140 3.27 -10.36 3.48
N MET A 141 2.76 -11.59 3.66
CA MET A 141 1.47 -11.81 4.34
C MET A 141 1.52 -11.39 5.82
N GLU A 142 2.65 -11.63 6.48
CA GLU A 142 2.86 -11.24 7.90
C GLU A 142 2.88 -9.72 8.11
N LEU A 143 3.14 -8.94 7.05
CA LEU A 143 3.12 -7.49 7.08
C LEU A 143 1.72 -6.90 6.83
N ALA A 144 0.79 -7.69 6.27
CA ALA A 144 -0.50 -7.18 5.81
C ALA A 144 -1.46 -6.93 6.96
N ASP A 145 -2.09 -5.75 6.95
CA ASP A 145 -3.21 -5.39 7.82
C ASP A 145 -4.56 -5.64 7.12
N LEU A 146 -4.54 -5.79 5.79
CA LEU A 146 -5.71 -6.15 4.97
C LEU A 146 -5.23 -6.92 3.74
N ILE A 147 -5.92 -8.00 3.39
CA ILE A 147 -5.67 -8.75 2.16
C ILE A 147 -6.91 -8.64 1.27
N LEU A 148 -6.73 -8.20 0.03
CA LEU A 148 -7.79 -8.10 -0.96
C LEU A 148 -7.52 -9.03 -2.14
N VAL A 149 -8.45 -9.93 -2.40
CA VAL A 149 -8.48 -10.76 -3.61
C VAL A 149 -9.14 -9.93 -4.71
N ASN A 150 -8.32 -9.28 -5.54
CA ASN A 150 -8.79 -8.42 -6.62
C ASN A 150 -9.19 -9.22 -7.87
N LYS A 151 -9.90 -8.59 -8.81
CA LYS A 151 -10.48 -9.21 -10.00
C LYS A 151 -11.48 -10.32 -9.67
N ALA A 152 -12.26 -10.12 -8.60
CA ALA A 152 -13.29 -11.04 -8.17
C ALA A 152 -14.62 -10.83 -8.92
N ASP A 153 -14.51 -10.60 -10.23
CA ASP A 153 -15.64 -10.41 -11.14
C ASP A 153 -15.75 -11.55 -12.16
N ASP A 154 -16.86 -11.56 -12.86
CA ASP A 154 -17.19 -12.48 -13.94
C ASP A 154 -16.86 -13.96 -13.57
N ASP A 155 -16.10 -14.66 -14.37
CA ASP A 155 -15.77 -16.08 -14.20
C ASP A 155 -14.85 -16.36 -12.99
N LEU A 156 -14.21 -15.33 -12.43
CA LEU A 156 -13.26 -15.46 -11.31
C LEU A 156 -13.90 -15.43 -9.93
N GLN A 157 -15.20 -15.13 -9.81
CA GLN A 157 -15.89 -15.03 -8.50
C GLN A 157 -15.72 -16.27 -7.61
N ASN A 158 -15.90 -17.47 -8.21
CA ASN A 158 -15.77 -18.72 -7.44
C ASN A 158 -14.33 -19.00 -6.99
N ALA A 159 -13.35 -18.66 -7.83
CA ALA A 159 -11.94 -18.74 -7.48
C ALA A 159 -11.61 -17.75 -6.36
N ALA A 160 -12.10 -16.51 -6.47
CA ALA A 160 -11.92 -15.48 -5.44
C ALA A 160 -12.48 -15.90 -4.08
N ARG A 161 -13.69 -16.48 -4.02
CA ARG A 161 -14.28 -16.99 -2.76
C ARG A 161 -13.42 -18.08 -2.12
N ARG A 162 -12.89 -19.03 -2.91
CA ARG A 162 -11.96 -20.05 -2.40
C ARG A 162 -10.69 -19.44 -1.87
N THR A 163 -10.10 -18.50 -2.61
CA THR A 163 -8.91 -17.77 -2.21
C THR A 163 -9.12 -17.00 -0.90
N VAL A 164 -10.23 -16.27 -0.76
CA VAL A 164 -10.60 -15.60 0.50
C VAL A 164 -10.65 -16.59 1.66
N SER A 165 -11.31 -17.74 1.49
CA SER A 165 -11.41 -18.75 2.55
C SER A 165 -10.04 -19.28 2.97
N SER A 166 -9.17 -19.61 2.00
CA SER A 166 -7.83 -20.14 2.27
C SER A 166 -6.94 -19.11 2.98
N TYR A 167 -6.94 -17.86 2.52
CA TYR A 167 -6.15 -16.80 3.15
C TYR A 167 -6.70 -16.40 4.53
N THR A 168 -8.03 -16.41 4.73
CA THR A 168 -8.63 -16.20 6.05
C THR A 168 -8.16 -17.26 7.06
N GLN A 169 -8.03 -18.52 6.64
CA GLN A 169 -7.48 -19.57 7.50
C GLN A 169 -5.99 -19.36 7.77
N ALA A 170 -5.22 -18.97 6.76
CA ALA A 170 -3.78 -18.75 6.90
C ALA A 170 -3.47 -17.59 7.86
N VAL A 171 -4.14 -16.44 7.72
CA VAL A 171 -3.87 -15.26 8.57
C VAL A 171 -4.26 -15.48 10.02
N ARG A 172 -5.24 -16.35 10.31
CA ARG A 172 -5.61 -16.71 11.69
C ARG A 172 -4.49 -17.44 12.44
N LEU A 173 -3.56 -18.04 11.73
CA LEU A 173 -2.40 -18.76 12.31
C LEU A 173 -1.17 -17.83 12.46
N MET A 174 -1.26 -16.59 11.97
CA MET A 174 -0.18 -15.62 12.02
C MET A 174 -0.39 -14.63 13.17
N GLN A 175 0.70 -14.06 13.66
CA GLN A 175 0.60 -12.92 14.57
C GLN A 175 0.39 -11.65 13.74
N PRO A 176 -0.67 -10.86 14.03
CA PRO A 176 -0.90 -9.62 13.31
C PRO A 176 0.21 -8.61 13.64
N ARG A 177 0.57 -7.77 12.67
CA ARG A 177 1.54 -6.68 12.83
C ARG A 177 1.12 -5.68 13.91
N VAL A 178 -0.18 -5.41 13.99
CA VAL A 178 -0.79 -4.55 14.99
C VAL A 178 -1.54 -5.41 15.99
N GLY A 179 -1.16 -5.35 17.26
CA GLY A 179 -1.76 -6.16 18.32
C GLY A 179 -3.27 -5.92 18.45
N GLY A 180 -4.05 -7.02 18.52
CA GLY A 180 -5.51 -6.95 18.62
C GLY A 180 -6.24 -6.74 17.29
N TRP A 181 -5.54 -6.39 16.18
CA TRP A 181 -6.15 -6.30 14.85
C TRP A 181 -6.33 -7.70 14.25
N GLN A 182 -7.54 -8.00 13.80
CA GLN A 182 -7.79 -9.21 13.03
C GLN A 182 -7.71 -8.85 11.55
N VAL A 183 -6.72 -9.37 10.85
CA VAL A 183 -6.48 -9.09 9.44
C VAL A 183 -7.67 -9.55 8.60
N PRO A 184 -8.45 -8.64 7.98
CA PRO A 184 -9.56 -9.03 7.13
C PRO A 184 -9.04 -9.55 5.79
N VAL A 185 -9.82 -10.46 5.18
CA VAL A 185 -9.59 -10.92 3.80
C VAL A 185 -10.88 -10.79 3.03
N LEU A 186 -10.90 -9.98 1.95
CA LEU A 186 -12.09 -9.72 1.16
C LEU A 186 -11.84 -9.96 -0.34
N ALA A 187 -12.92 -10.26 -1.06
CA ALA A 187 -12.93 -10.26 -2.51
C ALA A 187 -13.39 -8.90 -3.02
N VAL A 188 -12.65 -8.33 -3.97
CA VAL A 188 -12.95 -7.03 -4.58
C VAL A 188 -12.81 -7.07 -6.09
N SER A 189 -13.52 -6.19 -6.79
CA SER A 189 -13.26 -5.87 -8.19
C SER A 189 -13.06 -4.37 -8.33
N ALA A 190 -11.82 -3.95 -8.48
CA ALA A 190 -11.49 -2.55 -8.71
C ALA A 190 -12.12 -2.02 -10.02
N LEU A 191 -12.20 -2.87 -11.04
CA LEU A 191 -12.80 -2.53 -12.33
C LEU A 191 -14.31 -2.27 -12.25
N ARG A 192 -15.02 -3.05 -11.40
CA ARG A 192 -16.48 -2.98 -11.22
C ARG A 192 -16.89 -2.17 -9.99
N ASP A 193 -15.95 -1.54 -9.31
CA ASP A 193 -16.18 -0.80 -8.05
C ASP A 193 -16.89 -1.64 -6.97
N GLN A 194 -16.58 -2.94 -6.90
CA GLN A 194 -17.15 -3.86 -5.91
C GLN A 194 -16.18 -4.08 -4.75
N GLY A 195 -16.66 -3.96 -3.51
CA GLY A 195 -15.86 -4.14 -2.30
C GLY A 195 -14.94 -2.95 -1.96
N ILE A 196 -14.99 -1.85 -2.74
CA ILE A 196 -14.12 -0.68 -2.48
C ILE A 196 -14.67 0.16 -1.33
N SER A 197 -15.99 0.31 -1.22
CA SER A 197 -16.60 0.99 -0.07
C SER A 197 -16.32 0.25 1.24
N GLU A 198 -16.47 -1.06 1.24
CA GLU A 198 -16.13 -1.91 2.39
C GLU A 198 -14.64 -1.83 2.74
N THR A 199 -13.78 -1.61 1.74
CA THR A 199 -12.35 -1.37 1.97
C THR A 199 -12.15 -0.05 2.70
N LEU A 200 -12.81 1.04 2.30
CA LEU A 200 -12.76 2.32 3.02
C LEU A 200 -13.26 2.19 4.46
N ASP A 201 -14.38 1.50 4.68
CA ASP A 201 -14.91 1.26 6.03
C ASP A 201 -13.89 0.55 6.94
N ILE A 202 -13.09 -0.37 6.39
CA ILE A 202 -12.02 -1.06 7.11
C ILE A 202 -10.86 -0.10 7.42
N LEU A 203 -10.47 0.76 6.49
CA LEU A 203 -9.44 1.77 6.69
C LEU A 203 -9.85 2.75 7.79
N ASP A 204 -11.09 3.25 7.76
CA ASP A 204 -11.65 4.16 8.75
C ASP A 204 -11.72 3.49 10.13
N LYS A 205 -12.18 2.24 10.19
CA LYS A 205 -12.21 1.46 11.43
C LYS A 205 -10.82 1.29 12.03
N PHE A 206 -9.82 0.98 11.21
CA PHE A 206 -8.44 0.86 11.68
C PHE A 206 -7.92 2.20 12.19
N GLN A 207 -8.17 3.28 11.46
CA GLN A 207 -7.76 4.63 11.85
C GLN A 207 -8.37 5.04 13.19
N ILE A 208 -9.68 4.83 13.38
CA ILE A 208 -10.38 5.15 14.63
C ILE A 208 -9.84 4.32 15.80
N GLN A 209 -9.54 3.04 15.58
CA GLN A 209 -9.19 2.11 16.65
C GLN A 209 -7.69 2.17 17.04
N TYR A 210 -6.80 2.47 16.09
CA TYR A 210 -5.35 2.32 16.28
C TYR A 210 -4.54 3.59 16.00
N MET A 211 -5.16 4.66 15.48
CA MET A 211 -4.49 5.93 15.24
C MET A 211 -4.89 6.99 16.25
N GLU A 212 -4.95 6.64 17.53
CA GLU A 212 -5.14 7.63 18.59
C GLU A 212 -3.92 8.55 18.71
N PRO A 213 -4.13 9.86 19.00
CA PRO A 213 -3.03 10.77 19.31
C PRO A 213 -2.14 10.20 20.43
N GLY A 214 -0.84 10.20 20.21
CA GLY A 214 0.15 9.61 21.11
C GLY A 214 0.62 8.23 20.70
N LEU A 215 -0.26 7.28 20.42
CA LEU A 215 0.11 5.93 19.93
C LEU A 215 0.69 5.96 18.53
N THR A 216 0.06 6.70 17.63
CA THR A 216 0.56 6.90 16.25
C THR A 216 1.91 7.58 16.24
N GLU A 217 2.11 8.58 17.11
CA GLU A 217 3.37 9.31 17.23
C GLU A 217 4.49 8.40 17.75
N GLU A 218 4.21 7.57 18.73
CA GLU A 218 5.16 6.60 19.27
C GLU A 218 5.56 5.56 18.21
N TYR A 219 4.58 5.00 17.50
CA TYR A 219 4.81 4.06 16.41
C TYR A 219 5.68 4.67 15.29
N ARG A 220 5.36 5.89 14.85
CA ARG A 220 6.14 6.62 13.82
C ARG A 220 7.51 7.03 14.32
N ALA A 221 7.67 7.32 15.62
CA ALA A 221 8.98 7.59 16.22
C ALA A 221 9.85 6.32 16.21
N GLU A 222 9.26 5.14 16.44
CA GLU A 222 9.98 3.87 16.35
C GLU A 222 10.39 3.55 14.91
N GLN A 223 9.51 3.75 13.94
CA GLN A 223 9.84 3.67 12.51
C GLN A 223 11.01 4.60 12.16
N SER A 224 11.00 5.82 12.65
CA SER A 224 12.06 6.81 12.40
C SER A 224 13.39 6.42 13.05
N ARG A 225 13.37 5.86 14.26
CA ARG A 225 14.57 5.34 14.95
C ARG A 225 15.17 4.14 14.20
N HIS A 226 14.33 3.23 13.73
CA HIS A 226 14.77 2.07 12.96
C HIS A 226 15.45 2.51 11.65
N TRP A 227 14.81 3.44 10.95
CA TRP A 227 15.36 4.00 9.74
C TRP A 227 16.70 4.72 9.96
N LEU A 228 16.82 5.55 10.99
CA LEU A 228 18.07 6.25 11.29
C LEU A 228 19.24 5.27 11.53
N ARG A 229 18.96 4.16 12.22
CA ARG A 229 19.96 3.10 12.42
C ARG A 229 20.39 2.46 11.11
N GLN A 230 19.48 2.22 10.18
CA GLN A 230 19.80 1.67 8.86
C GLN A 230 20.64 2.66 8.03
N GLU A 231 20.27 3.93 7.98
CA GLU A 231 21.00 4.98 7.25
C GLU A 231 22.43 5.15 7.80
N VAL A 232 22.60 5.13 9.12
CA VAL A 232 23.92 5.20 9.74
C VAL A 232 24.73 3.94 9.44
N SER A 233 24.11 2.76 9.47
CA SER A 233 24.78 1.49 9.12
C SER A 233 25.22 1.46 7.66
N ASP A 234 24.33 1.86 6.75
CA ASP A 234 24.61 1.89 5.31
C ASP A 234 25.69 2.95 4.97
N GLY A 235 25.67 4.12 5.62
CA GLY A 235 26.66 5.17 5.44
C GLY A 235 28.04 4.93 6.11
N LEU A 236 28.17 3.89 6.94
CA LEU A 236 29.47 3.47 7.52
C LEU A 236 30.15 2.37 6.67
N ILE A 237 29.45 1.82 5.67
CA ILE A 237 29.93 0.74 4.80
C ILE A 237 30.42 1.28 3.43
N ASP A 238 30.00 2.51 3.08
CA ASP A 238 30.49 3.26 1.92
C ASP A 238 31.70 4.12 2.30
#